data_3617a37db691cd6b5a6a563b8ab845eb
#
_entry.id   3617a37db691cd6b5a6a563b8ab845eb
#
_cell.length_a   1.000
_cell.length_b   1.000
_cell.length_c   1.000
_cell.angle_alpha   90.00
_cell.angle_beta   90.00
_cell.angle_gamma   90.00
#
_symmetry.space_group_name_H-M   'P 1'
#
loop_
_entity.id
_entity.type
_entity.pdbx_description
1 polymer ?
#
loop_
_entity_poly.entity_id
_entity_poly.type
_entity_poly.pdbx_seq_one_letter_code
_entity_poly.pdbx_strand_id
1 'polypeptide(L)'
;MKRIYSILFASFFLLLWTSCSSYLEENPKDRLDEETAYSTLSDVQKNGVLSLYNYVGGYVDSQGLQGTGRGIYDLNTFTTDEAIMPTRGGDWYDGGFWQGLYLHRWGVNNEAIYATWEYLYRTVILCNGSLERIQDFAEKHPKENVADCVAEVRALRAMFYYYIGLAMMSHL
;
A
#
# COMPACT_ATOMS: atom_id res chain seq x y z
N MET A 1 28.24 -57.84 2.03
CA MET A 1 27.02 -57.11 2.39
C MET A 1 27.28 -55.64 2.78
N LYS A 2 28.21 -55.32 3.65
CA LYS A 2 28.49 -53.91 4.07
C LYS A 2 28.81 -52.95 2.91
N ARG A 3 29.55 -53.39 1.88
CA ARG A 3 29.91 -52.55 0.71
C ARG A 3 28.70 -52.23 -0.19
N ILE A 4 27.71 -53.10 -0.27
CA ILE A 4 26.50 -52.88 -1.08
C ILE A 4 25.63 -51.79 -0.41
N TYR A 5 25.47 -51.83 0.92
CA TYR A 5 24.74 -50.81 1.65
C TYR A 5 25.41 -49.43 1.57
N SER A 6 26.76 -49.39 1.57
CA SER A 6 27.49 -48.15 1.42
C SER A 6 27.30 -47.51 0.04
N ILE A 7 27.23 -48.34 -1.02
CA ILE A 7 27.00 -47.86 -2.39
C ILE A 7 25.53 -47.38 -2.55
N LEU A 8 24.59 -48.13 -2.03
CA LEU A 8 23.17 -47.73 -2.03
C LEU A 8 22.94 -46.41 -1.23
N PHE A 9 23.62 -46.25 -0.10
CA PHE A 9 23.53 -45.03 0.69
C PHE A 9 24.15 -43.82 -0.02
N ALA A 10 25.30 -44.01 -0.67
CA ALA A 10 25.95 -42.97 -1.47
C ALA A 10 25.11 -42.57 -2.70
N SER A 11 24.49 -43.55 -3.38
CA SER A 11 23.57 -43.31 -4.51
C SER A 11 22.32 -42.57 -4.09
N PHE A 12 21.75 -42.89 -2.93
CA PHE A 12 20.60 -42.19 -2.38
C PHE A 12 20.92 -40.71 -2.02
N PHE A 13 22.11 -40.48 -1.50
CA PHE A 13 22.58 -39.14 -1.15
C PHE A 13 22.84 -38.26 -2.38
N LEU A 14 23.31 -38.85 -3.49
CA LEU A 14 23.49 -38.17 -4.78
C LEU A 14 22.15 -37.74 -5.40
N LEU A 15 21.08 -38.50 -5.22
CA LEU A 15 19.73 -38.15 -5.74
C LEU A 15 19.08 -37.00 -5.00
N LEU A 16 19.49 -36.67 -3.77
CA LEU A 16 18.98 -35.55 -3.01
C LEU A 16 19.51 -34.18 -3.51
N TRP A 17 20.52 -34.15 -4.34
CA TRP A 17 21.13 -32.93 -4.86
C TRP A 17 20.53 -32.49 -6.21
N THR A 18 19.63 -33.25 -6.79
CA THR A 18 18.88 -32.84 -7.98
C THR A 18 17.61 -32.08 -7.52
N SER A 19 17.78 -30.97 -6.83
CA SER A 19 16.70 -30.05 -6.58
C SER A 19 16.39 -29.32 -7.90
N CYS A 20 15.19 -29.52 -8.42
CA CYS A 20 14.71 -28.79 -9.60
C CYS A 20 14.47 -27.34 -9.21
N SER A 21 15.48 -26.48 -9.34
CA SER A 21 15.32 -25.02 -9.11
C SER A 21 14.31 -24.39 -10.07
N SER A 22 14.20 -24.92 -11.30
CA SER A 22 13.26 -24.42 -12.31
C SER A 22 11.77 -24.66 -11.97
N TYR A 23 11.45 -25.58 -11.04
CA TYR A 23 10.08 -25.80 -10.60
C TYR A 23 9.58 -24.70 -9.62
N LEU A 24 10.51 -23.97 -9.03
CA LEU A 24 10.24 -22.87 -8.10
C LEU A 24 10.28 -21.49 -8.78
N GLU A 25 10.63 -21.45 -10.07
CA GLU A 25 10.54 -20.21 -10.85
C GLU A 25 9.07 -19.94 -11.19
N GLU A 26 8.46 -19.03 -10.45
CA GLU A 26 7.15 -18.51 -10.80
C GLU A 26 7.28 -17.69 -12.10
N ASN A 27 6.62 -18.14 -13.15
CA ASN A 27 6.47 -17.38 -14.38
C ASN A 27 4.98 -17.11 -14.62
N PRO A 28 4.39 -16.16 -13.85
CA PRO A 28 2.98 -15.85 -13.94
C PRO A 28 2.67 -15.24 -15.30
N LYS A 29 1.76 -15.87 -16.04
CA LYS A 29 1.34 -15.41 -17.38
C LYS A 29 0.31 -14.27 -17.31
N ASP A 30 -0.23 -14.02 -16.15
CA ASP A 30 -1.31 -13.07 -15.87
C ASP A 30 -0.83 -11.79 -15.17
N ARG A 31 0.45 -11.70 -14.84
CA ARG A 31 1.07 -10.54 -14.21
C ARG A 31 2.32 -10.12 -14.94
N LEU A 32 2.53 -8.82 -15.04
CA LEU A 32 3.83 -8.27 -15.44
C LEU A 32 4.84 -8.57 -14.35
N ASP A 33 5.99 -9.11 -14.71
CA ASP A 33 7.12 -9.22 -13.81
C ASP A 33 7.67 -7.81 -13.50
N GLU A 34 8.37 -7.69 -12.40
CA GLU A 34 8.89 -6.41 -11.92
C GLU A 34 9.90 -5.81 -12.90
N GLU A 35 10.71 -6.64 -13.55
CA GLU A 35 11.70 -6.19 -14.51
C GLU A 35 11.05 -5.56 -15.74
N THR A 36 10.00 -6.17 -16.27
CA THR A 36 9.22 -5.64 -17.39
C THR A 36 8.44 -4.39 -16.98
N ALA A 37 7.88 -4.36 -15.77
CA ALA A 37 7.09 -3.24 -15.26
C ALA A 37 7.90 -1.95 -15.06
N TYR A 38 9.22 -2.02 -14.97
CA TYR A 38 10.12 -0.89 -14.76
C TYR A 38 11.27 -0.86 -15.79
N SER A 39 11.02 -1.34 -17.01
CA SER A 39 12.04 -1.48 -18.05
C SER A 39 12.45 -0.18 -18.72
N THR A 40 11.58 0.83 -18.73
CA THR A 40 11.84 2.15 -19.34
C THR A 40 11.53 3.29 -18.39
N LEU A 41 12.08 4.50 -18.64
CA LEU A 41 11.76 5.69 -17.86
C LEU A 41 10.24 5.98 -17.87
N SER A 42 9.57 5.74 -19.00
CA SER A 42 8.11 5.88 -19.10
C SER A 42 7.37 4.91 -18.18
N ASP A 43 7.86 3.68 -18.04
CA ASP A 43 7.26 2.69 -17.15
C ASP A 43 7.51 3.06 -15.68
N VAL A 44 8.69 3.57 -15.36
CA VAL A 44 9.00 4.13 -14.04
C VAL A 44 8.05 5.28 -13.69
N GLN A 45 7.80 6.20 -14.61
CA GLN A 45 6.85 7.29 -14.42
C GLN A 45 5.43 6.78 -14.20
N LYS A 46 4.96 5.83 -15.00
CA LYS A 46 3.60 5.28 -14.89
C LYS A 46 3.42 4.44 -13.63
N ASN A 47 4.29 3.46 -13.44
CA ASN A 47 4.13 2.45 -12.39
C ASN A 47 4.71 2.93 -11.04
N GLY A 48 5.75 3.74 -11.06
CA GLY A 48 6.38 4.27 -9.86
C GLY A 48 5.78 5.56 -9.34
N VAL A 49 5.30 6.44 -10.21
CA VAL A 49 4.80 7.77 -9.80
C VAL A 49 3.29 7.88 -9.98
N LEU A 50 2.79 7.72 -11.21
CA LEU A 50 1.35 7.92 -11.47
C LEU A 50 0.45 6.95 -10.73
N SER A 51 0.90 5.73 -10.50
CA SER A 51 0.17 4.76 -9.67
C SER A 51 -0.08 5.27 -8.25
N LEU A 52 0.84 6.05 -7.67
CA LEU A 52 0.68 6.64 -6.33
C LEU A 52 -0.38 7.74 -6.31
N TYR A 53 -0.54 8.50 -7.39
CA TYR A 53 -1.60 9.50 -7.49
C TYR A 53 -3.00 8.88 -7.47
N ASN A 54 -3.15 7.64 -7.95
CA ASN A 54 -4.42 6.92 -7.80
C ASN A 54 -4.79 6.71 -6.33
N TYR A 55 -3.80 6.48 -5.47
CA TYR A 55 -4.04 6.33 -4.03
C TYR A 55 -4.44 7.65 -3.35
N VAL A 56 -4.07 8.81 -3.91
CA VAL A 56 -4.56 10.12 -3.42
C VAL A 56 -6.06 10.23 -3.60
N GLY A 57 -6.59 9.75 -4.72
CA GLY A 57 -8.03 9.75 -5.02
C GLY A 57 -8.84 8.67 -4.31
N GLY A 58 -8.18 7.65 -3.79
CA GLY A 58 -8.82 6.48 -3.18
C GLY A 58 -8.66 5.20 -4.00
N TYR A 59 -8.15 4.17 -3.37
CA TYR A 59 -7.83 2.90 -4.04
C TYR A 59 -9.00 1.90 -4.04
N VAL A 60 -9.80 1.88 -3.01
CA VAL A 60 -10.94 0.98 -2.86
C VAL A 60 -12.08 1.76 -2.23
N ASP A 61 -13.16 1.89 -2.99
CA ASP A 61 -14.51 2.28 -2.55
C ASP A 61 -14.64 3.37 -1.49
N SER A 62 -13.67 4.27 -1.33
CA SER A 62 -13.90 5.42 -0.45
C SER A 62 -12.72 5.89 0.40
N GLN A 63 -11.66 5.14 0.48
CA GLN A 63 -10.50 5.55 1.26
C GLN A 63 -9.54 6.34 0.39
N GLY A 64 -9.63 7.62 0.43
CA GLY A 64 -8.71 8.55 -0.19
C GLY A 64 -8.61 9.78 0.67
N LEU A 65 -7.74 10.72 0.32
CA LEU A 65 -7.69 12.02 1.02
C LEU A 65 -9.02 12.77 0.88
N GLN A 66 -9.73 12.54 -0.22
CA GLN A 66 -11.03 13.15 -0.52
C GLN A 66 -12.15 12.11 -0.61
N GLY A 67 -11.89 10.91 -0.14
CA GLY A 67 -12.88 9.82 -0.21
C GLY A 67 -14.13 10.15 0.59
N THR A 68 -15.29 9.85 0.00
CA THR A 68 -16.62 10.13 0.57
C THR A 68 -17.13 9.03 1.47
N GLY A 69 -16.36 8.01 1.74
CA GLY A 69 -16.78 6.88 2.56
C GLY A 69 -15.86 6.67 3.75
N ARG A 70 -16.04 7.43 4.81
CA ARG A 70 -15.28 7.26 6.06
C ARG A 70 -13.78 7.53 5.89
N GLY A 71 -13.41 8.39 4.92
CA GLY A 71 -12.04 8.85 4.70
C GLY A 71 -11.69 10.09 5.54
N ILE A 72 -10.52 10.66 5.26
CA ILE A 72 -10.02 11.85 5.99
C ILE A 72 -10.96 13.03 5.85
N TYR A 73 -11.58 13.23 4.69
CA TYR A 73 -12.54 14.32 4.50
C TYR A 73 -13.74 14.18 5.44
N ASP A 74 -14.34 13.00 5.51
CA ASP A 74 -15.48 12.74 6.37
C ASP A 74 -15.11 12.88 7.85
N LEU A 75 -13.96 12.32 8.24
CA LEU A 75 -13.47 12.44 9.62
C LEU A 75 -13.27 13.91 10.00
N ASN A 76 -12.67 14.73 9.15
CA ASN A 76 -12.45 16.13 9.42
C ASN A 76 -13.77 16.93 9.45
N THR A 77 -14.73 16.57 8.59
CA THR A 77 -16.01 17.30 8.49
C THR A 77 -16.95 16.95 9.66
N PHE A 78 -17.14 15.65 9.95
CA PHE A 78 -18.09 15.21 10.98
C PHE A 78 -17.57 15.29 12.41
N THR A 79 -16.29 15.52 12.61
CA THR A 79 -15.73 15.82 13.96
C THR A 79 -15.69 17.31 14.29
N THR A 80 -16.17 18.15 13.38
CA THR A 80 -16.27 19.59 13.57
C THR A 80 -17.74 20.05 13.63
N ASP A 81 -17.96 21.34 13.72
CA ASP A 81 -19.29 21.97 13.68
C ASP A 81 -19.79 22.27 12.26
N GLU A 82 -19.03 21.86 11.23
CA GLU A 82 -19.39 22.12 9.83
C GLU A 82 -20.59 21.31 9.36
N ALA A 83 -20.70 20.06 9.79
CA ALA A 83 -21.77 19.17 9.35
C ALA A 83 -22.20 18.17 10.43
N ILE A 84 -23.49 17.86 10.44
CA ILE A 84 -24.07 16.79 11.25
C ILE A 84 -24.96 15.91 10.39
N MET A 85 -24.92 14.61 10.63
CA MET A 85 -25.86 13.66 10.03
C MET A 85 -27.11 13.57 10.91
N PRO A 86 -28.27 14.12 10.46
CA PRO A 86 -29.48 14.10 11.26
C PRO A 86 -30.11 12.69 11.24
N THR A 87 -30.69 12.29 12.35
CA THR A 87 -31.56 11.10 12.44
C THR A 87 -32.91 11.39 11.81
N ARG A 88 -33.26 10.71 10.73
CA ARG A 88 -34.57 10.82 10.09
C ARG A 88 -35.21 9.44 10.00
N GLY A 89 -36.10 9.11 10.93
CA GLY A 89 -36.95 7.93 10.83
C GLY A 89 -36.26 6.59 10.62
N GLY A 90 -35.02 6.43 11.02
CA GLY A 90 -34.21 5.24 10.78
C GLY A 90 -33.30 5.31 9.52
N ASP A 91 -33.48 6.31 8.68
CA ASP A 91 -32.62 6.56 7.53
C ASP A 91 -31.30 7.18 8.00
N TRP A 92 -30.20 6.70 7.44
CA TRP A 92 -28.84 7.22 7.72
C TRP A 92 -28.38 7.17 9.18
N TYR A 93 -29.05 6.38 10.01
CA TYR A 93 -28.62 6.20 11.40
C TYR A 93 -27.27 5.48 11.48
N ASP A 94 -27.02 4.52 10.60
CA ASP A 94 -25.78 3.76 10.49
C ASP A 94 -25.20 3.34 11.85
N GLY A 95 -26.07 2.78 12.71
CA GLY A 95 -25.71 2.40 14.08
C GLY A 95 -25.29 3.56 14.98
N GLY A 96 -25.52 4.81 14.59
CA GLY A 96 -25.05 6.00 15.31
C GLY A 96 -23.61 6.39 15.01
N PHE A 97 -23.01 5.78 14.00
CA PHE A 97 -21.62 6.01 13.61
C PHE A 97 -21.30 7.50 13.40
N TRP A 98 -22.06 8.18 12.52
CA TRP A 98 -21.85 9.59 12.20
C TRP A 98 -22.12 10.53 13.38
N GLN A 99 -23.12 10.20 14.18
CA GLN A 99 -23.40 10.94 15.41
C GLN A 99 -22.29 10.72 16.45
N GLY A 100 -21.71 9.53 16.49
CA GLY A 100 -20.56 9.22 17.33
C GLY A 100 -19.35 10.09 16.99
N LEU A 101 -19.09 10.33 15.70
CA LEU A 101 -18.06 11.25 15.25
C LEU A 101 -18.35 12.69 15.68
N TYR A 102 -19.55 13.20 15.42
CA TYR A 102 -19.94 14.56 15.79
C TYR A 102 -19.88 14.80 17.32
N LEU A 103 -20.28 13.81 18.12
CA LEU A 103 -20.26 13.89 19.57
C LEU A 103 -18.90 13.54 20.19
N HIS A 104 -17.88 13.33 19.38
CA HIS A 104 -16.54 12.91 19.80
C HIS A 104 -16.55 11.64 20.67
N ARG A 105 -17.42 10.68 20.31
CA ARG A 105 -17.59 9.39 21.00
C ARG A 105 -16.99 8.25 20.17
N TRP A 106 -15.73 8.34 19.88
CA TRP A 106 -15.01 7.25 19.22
C TRP A 106 -14.00 6.63 20.18
N GLY A 107 -13.65 5.40 19.91
CA GLY A 107 -12.61 4.66 20.63
C GLY A 107 -11.68 3.96 19.65
N VAL A 108 -10.75 3.20 20.19
CA VAL A 108 -9.74 2.44 19.42
C VAL A 108 -10.34 1.45 18.42
N ASN A 109 -11.59 1.09 18.58
CA ASN A 109 -12.31 0.17 17.68
C ASN A 109 -13.13 0.91 16.62
N ASN A 110 -12.96 2.23 16.46
CA ASN A 110 -13.68 2.97 15.43
C ASN A 110 -13.15 2.57 14.04
N GLU A 111 -14.02 1.99 13.23
CA GLU A 111 -13.69 1.41 11.94
C GLU A 111 -13.14 2.44 10.95
N ALA A 112 -13.68 3.67 10.94
CA ALA A 112 -13.21 4.72 10.03
C ALA A 112 -11.81 5.21 10.40
N ILE A 113 -11.52 5.35 11.67
CA ILE A 113 -10.19 5.74 12.15
C ILE A 113 -9.17 4.66 11.80
N TYR A 114 -9.51 3.39 12.06
CA TYR A 114 -8.65 2.27 11.70
C TYR A 114 -8.40 2.20 10.19
N ALA A 115 -9.45 2.28 9.38
CA ALA A 115 -9.33 2.21 7.92
C ALA A 115 -8.52 3.39 7.35
N THR A 116 -8.69 4.60 7.90
CA THR A 116 -7.90 5.76 7.52
C THR A 116 -6.43 5.59 7.89
N TRP A 117 -6.15 5.09 9.07
CA TRP A 117 -4.80 4.76 9.51
C TRP A 117 -4.12 3.74 8.59
N GLU A 118 -4.80 2.63 8.32
CA GLU A 118 -4.30 1.60 7.41
C GLU A 118 -4.02 2.16 6.01
N TYR A 119 -4.94 2.96 5.46
CA TYR A 119 -4.78 3.61 4.17
C TYR A 119 -3.54 4.50 4.11
N LEU A 120 -3.34 5.37 5.09
CA LEU A 120 -2.22 6.30 5.12
C LEU A 120 -0.88 5.57 5.21
N TYR A 121 -0.75 4.60 6.12
CA TYR A 121 0.48 3.83 6.26
C TYR A 121 0.76 2.94 5.05
N ARG A 122 -0.28 2.33 4.48
CA ARG A 122 -0.15 1.56 3.24
C ARG A 122 0.42 2.42 2.12
N THR A 123 -0.05 3.64 1.99
CA THR A 123 0.43 4.54 0.93
C THR A 123 1.87 4.98 1.17
N VAL A 124 2.28 5.20 2.42
CA VAL A 124 3.70 5.44 2.75
C VAL A 124 4.57 4.25 2.37
N ILE A 125 4.12 3.02 2.62
CA ILE A 125 4.83 1.80 2.23
C ILE A 125 4.98 1.73 0.71
N LEU A 126 3.92 2.03 -0.04
CA LEU A 126 3.97 2.09 -1.50
C LEU A 126 4.95 3.14 -2.02
N CYS A 127 4.99 4.33 -1.39
CA CYS A 127 5.99 5.36 -1.73
C CYS A 127 7.42 4.86 -1.48
N ASN A 128 7.65 4.13 -0.40
CA ASN A 128 8.98 3.58 -0.11
C ASN A 128 9.39 2.54 -1.17
N GLY A 129 8.50 1.61 -1.50
CA GLY A 129 8.78 0.62 -2.55
C GLY A 129 8.98 1.26 -3.93
N SER A 130 8.23 2.33 -4.23
CA SER A 130 8.43 3.08 -5.47
C SER A 130 9.81 3.75 -5.53
N LEU A 131 10.26 4.37 -4.43
CA LEU A 131 11.60 4.97 -4.36
C LEU A 131 12.71 3.93 -4.56
N GLU A 132 12.57 2.75 -3.99
CA GLU A 132 13.51 1.65 -4.17
C GLU A 132 13.60 1.24 -5.65
N ARG A 133 12.45 1.01 -6.31
CA ARG A 133 12.42 0.64 -7.73
C ARG A 133 12.96 1.72 -8.67
N ILE A 134 12.68 3.00 -8.37
CA ILE A 134 13.25 4.12 -9.13
C ILE A 134 14.77 4.14 -8.99
N GLN A 135 15.29 3.85 -7.81
CA GLN A 135 16.72 3.77 -7.56
C GLN A 135 17.37 2.59 -8.30
N ASP A 136 16.77 1.41 -8.23
CA ASP A 136 17.23 0.21 -8.97
C ASP A 136 17.26 0.47 -10.48
N PHE A 137 16.23 1.14 -11.00
CA PHE A 137 16.21 1.56 -12.40
C PHE A 137 17.37 2.52 -12.74
N ALA A 138 17.61 3.53 -11.90
CA ALA A 138 18.68 4.48 -12.13
C ALA A 138 20.08 3.85 -12.11
N GLU A 139 20.29 2.85 -11.25
CA GLU A 139 21.54 2.09 -11.21
C GLU A 139 21.78 1.29 -12.50
N LYS A 140 20.71 0.69 -13.05
CA LYS A 140 20.77 -0.05 -14.32
C LYS A 140 20.86 0.87 -15.54
N HIS A 141 20.36 2.11 -15.45
CA HIS A 141 20.26 3.08 -16.54
C HIS A 141 20.86 4.44 -16.16
N PRO A 142 22.20 4.53 -15.96
CA PRO A 142 22.85 5.75 -15.42
C PRO A 142 22.79 6.98 -16.34
N LYS A 143 22.29 6.84 -17.55
CA LYS A 143 22.06 7.95 -18.49
C LYS A 143 20.68 8.59 -18.37
N GLU A 144 19.74 7.88 -17.72
CA GLU A 144 18.39 8.35 -17.53
C GLU A 144 18.30 9.25 -16.29
N ASN A 145 17.55 10.33 -16.40
CA ASN A 145 17.35 11.26 -15.29
C ASN A 145 16.03 10.92 -14.55
N VAL A 146 16.12 10.40 -13.35
CA VAL A 146 14.98 10.05 -12.49
C VAL A 146 14.72 11.06 -11.37
N ALA A 147 15.43 12.20 -11.36
CA ALA A 147 15.37 13.17 -10.26
C ALA A 147 13.93 13.68 -10.00
N ASP A 148 13.19 13.96 -11.08
CA ASP A 148 11.80 14.42 -10.96
C ASP A 148 10.89 13.34 -10.37
N CYS A 149 11.02 12.09 -10.81
CA CYS A 149 10.27 10.95 -10.24
C CYS A 149 10.53 10.80 -8.73
N VAL A 150 11.81 10.87 -8.33
CA VAL A 150 12.19 10.81 -6.90
C VAL A 150 11.61 11.97 -6.11
N ALA A 151 11.65 13.19 -6.67
CA ALA A 151 11.11 14.39 -6.03
C ALA A 151 9.58 14.28 -5.82
N GLU A 152 8.84 13.86 -6.84
CA GLU A 152 7.40 13.67 -6.77
C GLU A 152 7.00 12.60 -5.71
N VAL A 153 7.64 11.44 -5.74
CA VAL A 153 7.34 10.38 -4.77
C VAL A 153 7.68 10.81 -3.34
N ARG A 154 8.77 11.55 -3.13
CA ARG A 154 9.12 12.12 -1.83
C ARG A 154 8.09 13.15 -1.36
N ALA A 155 7.59 14.00 -2.26
CA ALA A 155 6.55 14.96 -1.95
C ALA A 155 5.23 14.27 -1.55
N LEU A 156 4.80 13.26 -2.31
CA LEU A 156 3.63 12.44 -1.97
C LEU A 156 3.80 11.76 -0.60
N ARG A 157 4.96 11.14 -0.35
CA ARG A 157 5.24 10.52 0.94
C ARG A 157 5.19 11.51 2.10
N ALA A 158 5.75 12.71 1.93
CA ALA A 158 5.69 13.77 2.94
C ALA A 158 4.25 14.23 3.20
N MET A 159 3.44 14.34 2.17
CA MET A 159 2.01 14.65 2.28
C MET A 159 1.27 13.59 3.12
N PHE A 160 1.51 12.29 2.87
CA PHE A 160 0.87 11.23 3.65
C PHE A 160 1.33 11.23 5.11
N TYR A 161 2.61 11.49 5.39
CA TYR A 161 3.09 11.67 6.77
C TYR A 161 2.45 12.88 7.47
N TYR A 162 2.22 13.97 6.73
CA TYR A 162 1.50 15.12 7.27
C TYR A 162 0.08 14.74 7.72
N TYR A 163 -0.65 13.99 6.90
CA TYR A 163 -1.99 13.51 7.25
C TYR A 163 -1.99 12.50 8.40
N ILE A 164 -0.97 11.65 8.50
CA ILE A 164 -0.78 10.77 9.68
C ILE A 164 -0.61 11.63 10.94
N GLY A 165 0.22 12.68 10.88
CA GLY A 165 0.42 13.61 11.99
C GLY A 165 -0.88 14.32 12.41
N LEU A 166 -1.66 14.82 11.45
CA LEU A 166 -2.96 15.43 11.71
C LEU A 166 -3.94 14.45 12.34
N ALA A 167 -4.08 13.25 11.78
CA ALA A 167 -4.97 12.23 12.32
C ALA A 167 -4.60 11.83 13.75
N MET A 168 -3.32 11.79 14.08
CA MET A 168 -2.88 11.52 15.45
C MET A 168 -3.16 12.65 16.43
N MET A 169 -3.08 13.90 15.99
CA MET A 169 -3.32 15.05 16.88
C MET A 169 -4.80 15.35 17.11
N SER A 170 -5.65 14.99 16.16
CA SER A 170 -7.10 15.26 16.25
C SER A 170 -7.89 14.14 16.93
N HIS A 171 -7.30 12.95 17.13
CA HIS A 171 -8.02 11.77 17.62
C HIS A 171 -7.37 11.14 18.89
N LEU A 172 -6.34 11.77 19.47
CA LEU A 172 -5.81 11.50 20.80
C LEU A 172 -6.36 12.49 21.83
#